data_b91b5d5c8cafe1ced494f31b9eb30ca1
#
_entry.id   b91b5d5c8cafe1ced494f31b9eb30ca1
#
_cell.length_a   1.000
_cell.length_b   1.000
_cell.length_c   1.000
_cell.angle_alpha   90.00
_cell.angle_beta   90.00
_cell.angle_gamma   90.00
#
_symmetry.space_group_name_H-M   'P 1'
#
loop_
_entity.id
_entity.type
_entity.pdbx_description
1 polymer ?
#
loop_
_entity_poly.entity_id
_entity_poly.type
_entity_poly.pdbx_seq_one_letter_code
_entity_poly.pdbx_strand_id
1 'polypeptide(L)'
;MSNAGAGALLLLGLLLFAAAYSWLRSQRDRPDEGWLPREIADGELAFAEKRFESKRLGLVARLDRAYRQGGELHLVELKARGYFAAHASDAIELSVQRLVLQEETGERVSSVAYVAVKQHGQGQPRAIRVDLFDEDEVLAMRRRLLELRRGQGHAPSPAARRKACDKCGHRAVCQSTFGDRQ
;
A
#
# COMPACT_ATOMS: atom_id res chain seq x y z
N MET A 1 -36.41 -43.73 -18.40
CA MET A 1 -36.56 -42.68 -17.35
C MET A 1 -35.16 -42.14 -17.05
N SER A 2 -34.97 -40.86 -17.21
CA SER A 2 -33.70 -40.24 -17.61
C SER A 2 -32.68 -40.06 -16.46
N ASN A 3 -31.48 -40.54 -16.68
CA ASN A 3 -30.28 -40.27 -15.83
C ASN A 3 -29.80 -38.78 -15.89
N ALA A 4 -30.44 -37.95 -16.70
CA ALA A 4 -30.10 -36.53 -16.86
C ALA A 4 -30.36 -35.69 -15.58
N GLY A 5 -31.40 -36.03 -14.81
CA GLY A 5 -31.75 -35.33 -13.59
C GLY A 5 -30.73 -35.56 -12.43
N ALA A 6 -30.20 -36.76 -12.33
CA ALA A 6 -29.24 -37.12 -11.29
C ALA A 6 -27.87 -36.41 -11.52
N GLY A 7 -27.46 -36.28 -12.79
CA GLY A 7 -26.22 -35.56 -13.14
C GLY A 7 -26.30 -34.05 -12.84
N ALA A 8 -27.46 -33.43 -13.11
CA ALA A 8 -27.67 -32.01 -12.84
C ALA A 8 -27.65 -31.69 -11.32
N LEU A 9 -28.23 -32.55 -10.51
CA LEU A 9 -28.25 -32.41 -9.04
C LEU A 9 -26.82 -32.57 -8.44
N LEU A 10 -26.01 -33.50 -8.97
CA LEU A 10 -24.63 -33.70 -8.54
C LEU A 10 -23.77 -32.50 -8.91
N LEU A 11 -23.90 -31.92 -10.10
CA LEU A 11 -23.18 -30.71 -10.51
C LEU A 11 -23.54 -29.49 -9.65
N LEU A 12 -24.84 -29.31 -9.36
CA LEU A 12 -25.29 -28.22 -8.48
C LEU A 12 -24.73 -28.39 -7.06
N GLY A 13 -24.71 -29.59 -6.52
CA GLY A 13 -24.15 -29.92 -5.22
C GLY A 13 -22.64 -29.62 -5.16
N LEU A 14 -21.88 -29.97 -6.21
CA LEU A 14 -20.44 -29.66 -6.32
C LEU A 14 -20.19 -28.18 -6.39
N LEU A 15 -20.96 -27.40 -7.12
CA LEU A 15 -20.84 -25.94 -7.21
C LEU A 15 -21.13 -25.26 -5.87
N LEU A 16 -22.21 -25.69 -5.20
CA LEU A 16 -22.55 -25.17 -3.86
C LEU A 16 -21.48 -25.54 -2.83
N PHE A 17 -20.93 -26.75 -2.88
CA PHE A 17 -19.85 -27.17 -2.01
C PHE A 17 -18.58 -26.36 -2.28
N ALA A 18 -18.19 -26.16 -3.55
CA ALA A 18 -17.04 -25.34 -3.92
C ALA A 18 -17.20 -23.87 -3.49
N ALA A 19 -18.40 -23.31 -3.64
CA ALA A 19 -18.73 -21.97 -3.18
C ALA A 19 -18.66 -21.84 -1.64
N ALA A 20 -19.26 -22.81 -0.92
CA ALA A 20 -19.21 -22.85 0.53
C ALA A 20 -17.78 -23.09 1.04
N TYR A 21 -17.00 -23.94 0.39
CA TYR A 21 -15.60 -24.20 0.73
C TYR A 21 -14.74 -22.96 0.51
N SER A 22 -14.90 -22.27 -0.63
CA SER A 22 -14.17 -21.02 -0.91
C SER A 22 -14.54 -19.92 0.08
N TRP A 23 -15.81 -19.81 0.47
CA TRP A 23 -16.31 -18.88 1.47
C TRP A 23 -15.73 -19.18 2.87
N LEU A 24 -15.76 -20.45 3.30
CA LEU A 24 -15.17 -20.90 4.57
C LEU A 24 -13.64 -20.70 4.61
N ARG A 25 -12.96 -20.93 3.50
CA ARG A 25 -11.53 -20.69 3.37
C ARG A 25 -11.21 -19.20 3.48
N SER A 26 -11.98 -18.33 2.81
CA SER A 26 -11.85 -16.87 2.92
C SER A 26 -12.08 -16.37 4.35
N GLN A 27 -12.94 -17.03 5.13
CA GLN A 27 -13.14 -16.70 6.54
C GLN A 27 -12.01 -17.19 7.46
N ARG A 28 -11.39 -18.35 7.14
CA ARG A 28 -10.28 -18.91 7.92
C ARG A 28 -8.97 -18.11 7.73
N ASP A 29 -8.79 -17.53 6.54
CA ASP A 29 -7.60 -16.74 6.19
C ASP A 29 -7.74 -15.26 6.59
N ARG A 30 -8.77 -14.87 7.38
CA ARG A 30 -8.80 -13.55 8.00
C ARG A 30 -7.75 -13.54 9.10
N PRO A 31 -6.61 -12.83 8.90
CA PRO A 31 -5.67 -12.61 9.99
C PRO A 31 -6.42 -11.94 11.13
N ASP A 32 -5.96 -12.14 12.37
CA ASP A 32 -6.47 -11.41 13.53
C ASP A 32 -6.26 -9.89 13.29
N GLU A 33 -7.29 -9.24 12.80
CA GLU A 33 -7.30 -7.84 12.36
C GLU A 33 -7.87 -6.91 13.44
N GLY A 34 -7.93 -7.38 14.70
CA GLY A 34 -8.42 -6.59 15.83
C GLY A 34 -7.65 -5.27 16.08
N TRP A 35 -6.58 -5.04 15.33
CA TRP A 35 -5.80 -3.81 15.30
C TRP A 35 -6.24 -2.80 14.24
N LEU A 36 -7.14 -3.17 13.32
CA LEU A 36 -7.64 -2.25 12.30
C LEU A 36 -8.34 -1.04 12.95
N PRO A 37 -8.21 0.15 12.37
CA PRO A 37 -8.98 1.31 12.76
C PRO A 37 -10.48 1.05 12.67
N ARG A 38 -11.25 1.64 13.59
CA ARG A 38 -12.72 1.45 13.64
C ARG A 38 -13.41 1.79 12.33
N GLU A 39 -12.86 2.76 11.60
CA GLU A 39 -13.36 3.25 10.32
C GLU A 39 -13.34 2.18 9.22
N ILE A 40 -12.47 1.17 9.36
CA ILE A 40 -12.31 0.08 8.38
C ILE A 40 -12.36 -1.32 9.03
N ALA A 41 -12.70 -1.42 10.31
CA ALA A 41 -12.68 -2.68 11.06
C ALA A 41 -13.66 -3.73 10.49
N ASP A 42 -14.79 -3.27 9.95
CA ASP A 42 -15.81 -4.14 9.32
C ASP A 42 -15.60 -4.27 7.80
N GLY A 43 -14.51 -3.72 7.27
CA GLY A 43 -14.21 -3.73 5.84
C GLY A 43 -13.86 -5.13 5.33
N GLU A 44 -14.22 -5.40 4.08
CA GLU A 44 -13.81 -6.61 3.38
C GLU A 44 -12.38 -6.43 2.85
N LEU A 45 -11.49 -7.39 3.11
CA LEU A 45 -10.17 -7.42 2.48
C LEU A 45 -10.32 -7.65 0.97
N ALA A 46 -10.21 -6.58 0.19
CA ALA A 46 -10.37 -6.60 -1.26
C ALA A 46 -9.10 -7.04 -1.98
N PHE A 47 -7.96 -6.55 -1.54
CA PHE A 47 -6.66 -6.87 -2.14
C PHE A 47 -5.59 -7.06 -1.05
N ALA A 48 -4.71 -8.07 -1.26
CA ALA A 48 -3.54 -8.31 -0.43
C ALA A 48 -2.33 -8.63 -1.31
N GLU A 49 -1.17 -8.06 -0.99
CA GLU A 49 0.11 -8.32 -1.64
C GLU A 49 0.05 -8.24 -3.19
N LYS A 50 -0.81 -7.37 -3.73
CA LYS A 50 -1.06 -7.27 -5.17
C LYS A 50 -0.33 -6.10 -5.80
N ARG A 51 0.30 -6.35 -6.97
CA ARG A 51 0.92 -5.34 -7.81
C ARG A 51 -0.10 -4.73 -8.75
N PHE A 52 -0.05 -3.41 -8.88
CA PHE A 52 -0.86 -2.61 -9.80
C PHE A 52 0.05 -1.69 -10.63
N GLU A 53 -0.41 -1.34 -11.84
CA GLU A 53 0.35 -0.51 -12.76
C GLU A 53 -0.57 0.44 -13.52
N SER A 54 -0.24 1.73 -13.57
CA SER A 54 -0.86 2.70 -14.44
C SER A 54 0.11 3.10 -15.54
N LYS A 55 -0.19 2.69 -16.78
CA LYS A 55 0.61 3.11 -17.95
C LYS A 55 0.42 4.61 -18.23
N ARG A 56 -0.77 5.16 -17.99
CA ARG A 56 -1.07 6.58 -18.18
C ARG A 56 -0.20 7.45 -17.27
N LEU A 57 -0.11 7.09 -15.99
CA LEU A 57 0.69 7.84 -15.02
C LEU A 57 2.17 7.44 -15.04
N GLY A 58 2.51 6.30 -15.67
CA GLY A 58 3.85 5.72 -15.65
C GLY A 58 4.28 5.36 -14.24
N LEU A 59 3.34 4.84 -13.44
CA LEU A 59 3.52 4.44 -12.05
C LEU A 59 3.24 2.96 -11.87
N VAL A 60 3.95 2.35 -10.94
CA VAL A 60 3.74 0.98 -10.50
C VAL A 60 3.88 0.92 -8.99
N ALA A 61 3.01 0.15 -8.34
CA ALA A 61 3.10 -0.10 -6.92
C ALA A 61 2.64 -1.51 -6.58
N ARG A 62 3.14 -2.04 -5.47
CA ARG A 62 2.60 -3.21 -4.80
C ARG A 62 2.01 -2.75 -3.49
N LEU A 63 0.76 -3.05 -3.27
CA LEU A 63 0.11 -2.72 -2.00
C LEU A 63 0.14 -3.92 -1.05
N ASP A 64 0.23 -3.65 0.24
CA ASP A 64 0.16 -4.68 1.26
C ASP A 64 -1.28 -5.12 1.43
N ARG A 65 -2.20 -4.19 1.71
CA ARG A 65 -3.63 -4.49 1.89
C ARG A 65 -4.51 -3.32 1.44
N ALA A 66 -5.70 -3.67 0.93
CA ALA A 66 -6.79 -2.73 0.71
C ALA A 66 -8.10 -3.33 1.18
N TYR A 67 -8.84 -2.58 1.99
CA TYR A 67 -10.14 -2.97 2.55
C TYR A 67 -11.26 -2.17 1.91
N ARG A 68 -12.35 -2.83 1.54
CA ARG A 68 -13.56 -2.17 1.01
C ARG A 68 -14.50 -1.88 2.15
N GLN A 69 -14.77 -0.61 2.40
CA GLN A 69 -15.68 -0.12 3.43
C GLN A 69 -16.42 1.12 2.91
N GLY A 70 -17.73 1.17 3.09
CA GLY A 70 -18.54 2.34 2.73
C GLY A 70 -18.50 2.72 1.24
N GLY A 71 -18.23 1.77 0.34
CA GLY A 71 -18.13 2.00 -1.11
C GLY A 71 -16.79 2.60 -1.57
N GLU A 72 -15.78 2.60 -0.71
CA GLU A 72 -14.41 3.01 -1.01
C GLU A 72 -13.40 1.93 -0.62
N LEU A 73 -12.23 1.98 -1.25
CA LEU A 73 -11.07 1.18 -0.85
C LEU A 73 -10.17 2.01 0.08
N HIS A 74 -9.79 1.42 1.19
CA HIS A 74 -8.88 2.01 2.17
C HIS A 74 -7.58 1.23 2.20
N LEU A 75 -6.47 1.92 1.98
CA LEU A 75 -5.13 1.32 1.95
C LEU A 75 -4.55 1.16 3.35
N VAL A 76 -3.87 0.05 3.57
CA VAL A 76 -3.12 -0.22 4.79
C VAL A 76 -1.74 -0.75 4.43
N GLU A 77 -0.72 -0.03 4.85
CA GLU A 77 0.69 -0.39 4.71
C GLU A 77 1.22 -0.97 6.00
N LEU A 78 1.89 -2.12 5.93
CA LEU A 78 2.45 -2.82 7.09
C LEU A 78 3.92 -2.48 7.25
N LYS A 79 4.32 -1.96 8.42
CA LYS A 79 5.72 -1.62 8.70
C LYS A 79 6.20 -2.25 10.01
N ALA A 80 7.37 -2.90 9.96
CA ALA A 80 8.09 -3.35 11.17
C ALA A 80 9.11 -2.28 11.55
N ARG A 81 8.97 -1.68 12.75
CA ARG A 81 9.81 -0.57 13.21
C ARG A 81 10.14 -0.68 14.70
N GLY A 82 11.26 -0.08 15.12
CA GLY A 82 11.61 0.01 16.55
C GLY A 82 10.79 1.05 17.32
N TYR A 83 10.06 1.92 16.63
CA TYR A 83 9.25 2.98 17.22
C TYR A 83 7.96 3.22 16.45
N PHE A 84 6.97 3.77 17.12
CA PHE A 84 5.63 4.00 16.56
C PHE A 84 5.57 5.36 15.86
N ALA A 85 5.80 5.37 14.55
CA ALA A 85 5.65 6.57 13.72
C ALA A 85 5.39 6.22 12.26
N ALA A 86 4.60 7.07 11.58
CA ALA A 86 4.53 7.14 10.12
C ALA A 86 5.50 8.20 9.61
N HIS A 87 6.02 8.03 8.41
CA HIS A 87 6.95 8.94 7.75
C HIS A 87 6.34 9.54 6.49
N ALA A 88 6.86 10.67 6.03
CA ALA A 88 6.46 11.24 4.75
C ALA A 88 6.64 10.26 3.57
N SER A 89 7.65 9.38 3.63
CA SER A 89 7.85 8.33 2.63
C SER A 89 6.70 7.33 2.57
N ASP A 90 6.06 7.02 3.71
CA ASP A 90 4.91 6.12 3.75
C ASP A 90 3.68 6.78 3.08
N ALA A 91 3.46 8.07 3.35
CA ALA A 91 2.40 8.82 2.70
C ALA A 91 2.61 8.89 1.18
N ILE A 92 3.84 9.09 0.71
CA ILE A 92 4.18 9.08 -0.73
C ILE A 92 3.91 7.70 -1.32
N GLU A 93 4.37 6.63 -0.67
CA GLU A 93 4.16 5.24 -1.11
C GLU A 93 2.67 4.91 -1.24
N LEU A 94 1.90 5.18 -0.20
CA LEU A 94 0.45 4.98 -0.19
C LEU A 94 -0.29 5.86 -1.21
N SER A 95 0.20 7.08 -1.48
CA SER A 95 -0.37 7.95 -2.52
C SER A 95 -0.16 7.38 -3.92
N VAL A 96 1.02 6.81 -4.20
CA VAL A 96 1.28 6.10 -5.46
C VAL A 96 0.39 4.86 -5.57
N GLN A 97 0.28 4.07 -4.49
CA GLN A 97 -0.61 2.90 -4.44
C GLN A 97 -2.07 3.28 -4.72
N ARG A 98 -2.56 4.37 -4.10
CA ARG A 98 -3.89 4.91 -4.34
C ARG A 98 -4.15 5.19 -5.82
N LEU A 99 -3.25 5.95 -6.46
CA LEU A 99 -3.42 6.36 -7.84
C LEU A 99 -3.42 5.17 -8.81
N VAL A 100 -2.50 4.21 -8.64
CA VAL A 100 -2.45 3.05 -9.54
C VAL A 100 -3.62 2.09 -9.30
N LEU A 101 -4.06 1.93 -8.06
CA LEU A 101 -5.22 1.12 -7.73
C LEU A 101 -6.50 1.71 -8.32
N GLN A 102 -6.71 3.01 -8.14
CA GLN A 102 -7.87 3.71 -8.68
C GLN A 102 -7.92 3.67 -10.21
N GLU A 103 -6.76 3.88 -10.87
CA GLU A 103 -6.65 3.85 -12.32
C GLU A 103 -6.93 2.46 -12.89
N GLU A 104 -6.39 1.41 -12.29
CA GLU A 104 -6.51 0.04 -12.81
C GLU A 104 -7.87 -0.58 -12.54
N THR A 105 -8.50 -0.25 -11.39
CA THR A 105 -9.78 -0.85 -10.99
C THR A 105 -10.99 0.02 -11.33
N GLY A 106 -10.82 1.32 -11.48
CA GLY A 106 -11.91 2.29 -11.58
C GLY A 106 -12.68 2.49 -10.27
N GLU A 107 -12.28 1.83 -9.18
CA GLU A 107 -12.93 1.97 -7.88
C GLU A 107 -12.44 3.25 -7.17
N ARG A 108 -13.30 3.82 -6.34
CA ARG A 108 -12.92 4.94 -5.48
C ARG A 108 -11.95 4.46 -4.40
N VAL A 109 -10.84 5.17 -4.25
CA VAL A 109 -9.86 4.91 -3.20
C VAL A 109 -9.79 6.14 -2.29
N SER A 110 -9.89 5.92 -0.99
CA SER A 110 -9.90 6.98 0.01
C SER A 110 -8.64 7.86 -0.08
N SER A 111 -8.80 9.16 0.19
CA SER A 111 -7.66 10.08 0.36
C SER A 111 -6.97 9.93 1.71
N VAL A 112 -7.45 9.02 2.54
CA VAL A 112 -6.87 8.67 3.83
C VAL A 112 -6.47 7.21 3.79
N ALA A 113 -5.29 6.91 4.32
CA ALA A 113 -4.77 5.55 4.46
C ALA A 113 -4.20 5.33 5.86
N TYR A 114 -3.74 4.12 6.13
CA TYR A 114 -3.21 3.73 7.43
C TYR A 114 -1.85 3.07 7.30
N VAL A 115 -0.92 3.47 8.16
CA VAL A 115 0.36 2.79 8.35
C VAL A 115 0.26 1.97 9.63
N ALA A 116 0.19 0.65 9.48
CA ALA A 116 0.14 -0.28 10.59
C ALA A 116 1.56 -0.65 11.04
N VAL A 117 1.98 -0.10 12.15
CA VAL A 117 3.33 -0.28 12.68
C VAL A 117 3.33 -1.39 13.71
N LYS A 118 4.06 -2.46 13.41
CA LYS A 118 4.41 -3.52 14.37
C LYS A 118 5.77 -3.20 14.98
N GLN A 119 5.81 -2.91 16.27
CA GLN A 119 7.06 -2.70 17.00
C GLN A 119 7.68 -4.04 17.40
N HIS A 120 9.01 -4.11 17.43
CA HIS A 120 9.72 -5.29 17.89
C HIS A 120 9.33 -5.62 19.34
N GLY A 121 8.97 -6.87 19.62
CA GLY A 121 8.56 -7.34 20.94
C GLY A 121 7.12 -6.99 21.35
N GLN A 122 6.34 -6.31 20.50
CA GLN A 122 4.92 -6.06 20.74
C GLN A 122 4.05 -7.02 19.92
N GLY A 123 2.87 -7.39 20.47
CA GLY A 123 1.98 -8.38 19.86
C GLY A 123 1.33 -7.88 18.56
N GLN A 124 0.37 -6.98 18.68
CA GLN A 124 -0.44 -6.48 17.58
C GLN A 124 0.13 -5.19 16.97
N PRO A 125 0.02 -4.98 15.64
CA PRO A 125 0.31 -3.69 15.03
C PRO A 125 -0.62 -2.60 15.58
N ARG A 126 -0.20 -1.35 15.44
CA ARG A 126 -1.05 -0.19 15.69
C ARG A 126 -1.09 0.67 14.43
N ALA A 127 -2.27 1.12 14.05
CA ALA A 127 -2.48 1.92 12.85
C ALA A 127 -2.31 3.41 13.14
N ILE A 128 -1.66 4.09 12.22
CA ILE A 128 -1.50 5.55 12.18
C ILE A 128 -2.20 6.04 10.92
N ARG A 129 -3.17 6.92 11.09
CA ARG A 129 -3.85 7.58 9.97
C ARG A 129 -2.89 8.53 9.27
N VAL A 130 -2.89 8.52 7.94
CA VAL A 130 -2.12 9.43 7.09
C VAL A 130 -3.01 9.99 5.99
N ASP A 131 -2.88 11.29 5.72
CA ASP A 131 -3.50 11.92 4.58
C ASP A 131 -2.61 11.74 3.35
N LEU A 132 -3.21 11.44 2.22
CA LEU A 132 -2.50 11.11 0.98
C LEU A 132 -2.40 12.34 0.08
N PHE A 133 -1.29 12.43 -0.63
CA PHE A 133 -1.07 13.41 -1.69
C PHE A 133 -2.04 13.18 -2.85
N ASP A 134 -2.41 14.24 -3.53
CA ASP A 134 -3.21 14.16 -4.74
C ASP A 134 -2.39 13.74 -5.97
N GLU A 135 -3.06 13.61 -7.13
CA GLU A 135 -2.42 13.18 -8.38
C GLU A 135 -1.35 14.19 -8.83
N ASP A 136 -1.64 15.49 -8.74
CA ASP A 136 -0.74 16.55 -9.20
C ASP A 136 0.53 16.60 -8.35
N GLU A 137 0.40 16.45 -7.04
CA GLU A 137 1.53 16.40 -6.11
C GLU A 137 2.42 15.19 -6.38
N VAL A 138 1.84 13.99 -6.55
CA VAL A 138 2.59 12.77 -6.87
C VAL A 138 3.30 12.89 -8.22
N LEU A 139 2.61 13.42 -9.24
CA LEU A 139 3.20 13.61 -10.56
C LEU A 139 4.29 14.68 -10.57
N ALA A 140 4.17 15.72 -9.74
CA ALA A 140 5.24 16.70 -9.54
C ALA A 140 6.50 16.06 -8.93
N MET A 141 6.33 15.22 -7.88
CA MET A 141 7.44 14.46 -7.29
C MET A 141 8.08 13.51 -8.33
N ARG A 142 7.27 12.82 -9.13
CA ARG A 142 7.76 11.96 -10.22
C ARG A 142 8.55 12.74 -11.26
N ARG A 143 8.03 13.87 -11.76
CA ARG A 143 8.75 14.74 -12.70
C ARG A 143 10.10 15.15 -12.12
N ARG A 144 10.11 15.63 -10.88
CA ARG A 144 11.34 16.02 -10.19
C ARG A 144 12.36 14.89 -10.10
N LEU A 145 11.91 13.66 -9.78
CA LEU A 145 12.78 12.49 -9.76
C LEU A 145 13.39 12.20 -11.15
N LEU A 146 12.59 12.29 -12.20
CA LEU A 146 13.05 12.03 -13.57
C LEU A 146 14.05 13.10 -14.05
N GLU A 147 13.83 14.38 -13.73
CA GLU A 147 14.77 15.48 -14.00
C GLU A 147 16.12 15.23 -13.33
N LEU A 148 16.11 14.87 -12.03
CA LEU A 148 17.33 14.54 -11.30
C LEU A 148 18.08 13.35 -11.91
N ARG A 149 17.36 12.30 -12.31
CA ARG A 149 17.95 11.12 -12.96
C ARG A 149 18.59 11.43 -14.32
N ARG A 150 18.10 12.45 -15.01
CA ARG A 150 18.67 12.95 -16.29
C ARG A 150 19.82 13.95 -16.10
N GLY A 151 20.20 14.21 -14.84
CA GLY A 151 21.19 15.25 -14.53
C GLY A 151 20.66 16.67 -14.72
N GLN A 152 19.33 16.83 -14.85
CA GLN A 152 18.66 18.11 -15.01
C GLN A 152 18.14 18.60 -13.64
N GLY A 153 18.31 19.86 -13.37
CA GLY A 153 17.81 20.50 -12.16
C GLY A 153 18.82 20.51 -10.99
N HIS A 154 18.45 21.20 -9.92
CA HIS A 154 19.29 21.35 -8.75
C HIS A 154 19.29 20.07 -7.93
N ALA A 155 20.46 19.62 -7.49
CA ALA A 155 20.58 18.50 -6.59
C ALA A 155 19.73 18.73 -5.31
N PRO A 156 19.10 17.70 -4.76
CA PRO A 156 18.37 17.83 -3.51
C PRO A 156 19.33 18.24 -2.40
N SER A 157 18.87 19.09 -1.49
CA SER A 157 19.65 19.43 -0.29
C SER A 157 19.94 18.16 0.51
N PRO A 158 21.13 18.05 1.11
CA PRO A 158 21.45 16.93 1.99
C PRO A 158 20.44 16.85 3.13
N ALA A 159 20.16 15.61 3.57
CA ALA A 159 19.23 15.40 4.68
C ALA A 159 19.67 16.22 5.91
N ALA A 160 18.73 16.97 6.49
CA ALA A 160 18.98 17.82 7.65
C ALA A 160 19.41 17.04 8.93
N ARG A 161 19.33 15.71 8.91
CA ARG A 161 19.67 14.87 10.06
C ARG A 161 21.05 14.23 9.89
N ARG A 162 22.05 14.70 10.63
CA ARG A 162 23.40 14.10 10.66
C ARG A 162 23.42 12.59 10.80
N LYS A 163 22.57 12.01 11.67
CA LYS A 163 22.45 10.56 11.84
C LYS A 163 22.04 9.79 10.57
N ALA A 164 21.32 10.41 9.65
CA ALA A 164 21.01 9.80 8.36
C ALA A 164 22.23 9.77 7.44
N CYS A 165 23.09 10.77 7.52
CA CYS A 165 24.33 10.85 6.75
C CYS A 165 25.39 9.83 7.21
N ASP A 166 25.40 9.48 8.49
CA ASP A 166 26.41 8.56 9.05
C ASP A 166 26.33 7.15 8.46
N LYS A 167 25.14 6.74 8.03
CA LYS A 167 24.86 5.43 7.41
C LYS A 167 24.52 5.51 5.92
N CYS A 168 24.70 6.68 5.29
CA CYS A 168 24.33 6.90 3.89
C CYS A 168 25.42 6.38 2.95
N GLY A 169 25.05 5.46 2.05
CA GLY A 169 25.96 4.94 1.03
C GLY A 169 26.46 6.00 0.02
N HIS A 170 25.79 7.16 -0.07
CA HIS A 170 26.17 8.29 -0.94
C HIS A 170 26.94 9.39 -0.22
N ARG A 171 27.36 9.18 1.04
CA ARG A 171 27.98 10.21 1.88
C ARG A 171 29.19 10.88 1.23
N ALA A 172 30.09 10.08 0.66
CA ALA A 172 31.32 10.62 0.04
C ALA A 172 31.02 11.58 -1.12
N VAL A 173 30.10 11.18 -2.02
CA VAL A 173 29.68 12.01 -3.17
C VAL A 173 28.94 13.25 -2.70
N CYS A 174 28.04 13.09 -1.72
CA CYS A 174 27.27 14.20 -1.16
C CYS A 174 28.16 15.24 -0.46
N GLN A 175 29.16 14.80 0.32
CA GLN A 175 30.10 15.70 0.99
C GLN A 175 30.97 16.48 0.00
N SER A 176 31.42 15.87 -1.11
CA SER A 176 32.18 16.56 -2.14
C SER A 176 31.34 17.65 -2.86
N THR A 177 30.01 17.45 -2.95
CA THR A 177 29.12 18.37 -3.65
C THR A 177 28.60 19.51 -2.76
N PHE A 178 28.50 19.28 -1.44
CA PHE A 178 27.85 20.20 -0.49
C PHE A 178 28.76 20.60 0.71
N GLY A 179 29.93 20.01 0.82
CA GLY A 179 30.85 20.23 1.98
C GLY A 179 31.37 21.67 2.14
N ASP A 180 31.36 22.46 1.07
CA ASP A 180 31.89 23.83 1.06
C ASP A 180 30.84 24.91 1.38
N ARG A 181 29.62 24.52 1.85
CA ARG A 181 28.52 25.44 2.19
C ARG A 181 28.18 25.42 3.69
N GLN A 182 29.21 25.51 4.53
CA GLN A 182 29.05 25.85 5.97
C GLN A 182 29.49 27.27 6.25
#